data_15812e84d5fb139633b0edbdfd8c432d
#
_entry.id   15812e84d5fb139633b0edbdfd8c432d
#
_cell.length_a   1.000
_cell.length_b   1.000
_cell.length_c   1.000
_cell.angle_alpha   90.00
_cell.angle_beta   90.00
_cell.angle_gamma   90.00
#
_symmetry.space_group_name_H-M   'P 1'
#
loop_
_entity.id
_entity.type
_entity.pdbx_description
1 polymer ?
#
loop_
_entity_poly.entity_id
_entity_poly.type
_entity_poly.pdbx_seq_one_letter_code
_entity_poly.pdbx_strand_id
1 'polypeptide(L)'
;MNKTNLLFLGTTNYGFELSKSDENKFRELNEKFNVYVFTYGTFENEIDFKYVKIKYLKKPRTLILGYLKFYFFSIFKLNRFINENNITIVSAKEPISALNPVLLKTLFKKKIKIIIENHGNFKSQLLEQREKTYIARFIFLTEFIVKFVFKHVDILRGVNDQNSNYFKKYNSNLKIYNFPAWIDSSIFSSENSEIRTDLLFVGNIIKRKGVYFLINSLSTFLLENENIKLRIIGKKEDSKYYAKINDIVKKMKLQKSVIFLGEIEQKKIAKYMNSSKILVMASSSEGLPRVLIEAGFCGLPSIASNIDGINDPFSLKGGTLVYELNSQKEFMENLNSLYNNEGLWKELSLQSLKLSEEIAGKGSFAKNWENLINMLEHNE
;
A
#
# COMPACT_ATOMS: atom_id res chain seq x y z
N MET A 1 23.37 17.99 -14.65
CA MET A 1 23.21 16.56 -15.03
C MET A 1 21.83 16.37 -15.65
N ASN A 2 21.72 15.66 -16.76
CA ASN A 2 20.40 15.34 -17.31
C ASN A 2 19.69 14.34 -16.38
N LYS A 3 18.43 14.63 -16.03
CA LYS A 3 17.61 13.73 -15.20
C LYS A 3 17.34 12.41 -15.93
N THR A 4 17.36 11.30 -15.21
CA THR A 4 17.00 9.98 -15.74
C THR A 4 15.51 9.92 -16.08
N ASN A 5 15.17 9.33 -17.24
CA ASN A 5 13.79 9.15 -17.70
C ASN A 5 13.20 7.87 -17.10
N LEU A 6 12.32 8.02 -16.10
CA LEU A 6 11.70 6.95 -15.33
C LEU A 6 10.23 6.76 -15.72
N LEU A 7 9.90 5.57 -16.20
CA LEU A 7 8.54 5.19 -16.57
C LEU A 7 7.89 4.31 -15.50
N PHE A 8 6.74 4.73 -14.99
CA PHE A 8 5.85 3.89 -14.19
C PHE A 8 4.80 3.21 -15.09
N LEU A 9 4.78 1.89 -15.06
CA LEU A 9 3.86 1.06 -15.82
C LEU A 9 2.88 0.32 -14.89
N GLY A 10 1.59 0.49 -15.10
CA GLY A 10 0.58 -0.17 -14.26
C GLY A 10 -0.85 0.13 -14.66
N THR A 11 -1.77 -0.17 -13.74
CA THR A 11 -3.23 -0.05 -13.98
C THR A 11 -3.87 1.09 -13.19
N THR A 12 -3.08 1.99 -12.59
CA THR A 12 -3.60 3.13 -11.84
C THR A 12 -4.28 4.12 -12.77
N ASN A 13 -5.53 4.43 -12.50
CA ASN A 13 -6.26 5.48 -13.23
C ASN A 13 -6.09 6.82 -12.49
N TYR A 14 -5.41 7.76 -13.12
CA TYR A 14 -5.19 9.10 -12.57
C TYR A 14 -6.27 10.13 -12.97
N GLY A 15 -7.27 9.74 -13.79
CA GLY A 15 -8.29 10.68 -14.28
C GLY A 15 -7.76 11.68 -15.30
N PHE A 16 -8.55 12.71 -15.60
CA PHE A 16 -8.17 13.83 -16.46
C PHE A 16 -7.45 14.94 -15.70
N GLU A 17 -7.62 14.97 -14.38
CA GLU A 17 -6.93 15.87 -13.45
C GLU A 17 -6.26 15.01 -12.37
N LEU A 18 -5.07 15.41 -11.96
CA LEU A 18 -4.36 14.76 -10.87
C LEU A 18 -4.98 15.16 -9.54
N SER A 19 -5.10 14.19 -8.63
CA SER A 19 -5.35 14.51 -7.23
C SER A 19 -4.19 15.34 -6.68
N LYS A 20 -4.42 16.17 -5.67
CA LYS A 20 -3.35 16.96 -5.03
C LYS A 20 -2.23 16.07 -4.48
N SER A 21 -2.57 14.88 -3.96
CA SER A 21 -1.58 13.92 -3.48
C SER A 21 -0.74 13.32 -4.62
N ASP A 22 -1.36 13.02 -5.78
CA ASP A 22 -0.61 12.56 -6.95
C ASP A 22 0.28 13.66 -7.52
N GLU A 23 -0.20 14.91 -7.55
CA GLU A 23 0.60 16.06 -7.96
C GLU A 23 1.82 16.23 -7.05
N ASN A 24 1.64 16.16 -5.73
CA ASN A 24 2.72 16.23 -4.75
C ASN A 24 3.74 15.09 -4.96
N LYS A 25 3.27 13.86 -5.18
CA LYS A 25 4.11 12.71 -5.51
C LYS A 25 4.98 12.95 -6.74
N PHE A 26 4.35 13.37 -7.84
CA PHE A 26 5.07 13.58 -9.09
C PHE A 26 5.99 14.80 -9.02
N ARG A 27 5.62 15.83 -8.27
CA ARG A 27 6.49 16.97 -7.99
C ARG A 27 7.77 16.55 -7.28
N GLU A 28 7.66 15.73 -6.22
CA GLU A 28 8.82 15.22 -5.48
C GLU A 28 9.71 14.34 -6.37
N LEU A 29 9.13 13.41 -7.12
CA LEU A 29 9.88 12.59 -8.07
C LEU A 29 10.55 13.42 -9.17
N ASN A 30 9.88 14.49 -9.64
CA ASN A 30 10.39 15.36 -10.68
C ASN A 30 11.61 16.17 -10.24
N GLU A 31 11.87 16.29 -8.94
CA GLU A 31 13.14 16.90 -8.45
C GLU A 31 14.36 16.09 -8.94
N LYS A 32 14.25 14.77 -9.07
CA LYS A 32 15.33 13.84 -9.42
C LYS A 32 15.23 13.26 -10.84
N PHE A 33 14.01 13.06 -11.36
CA PHE A 33 13.73 12.29 -12.57
C PHE A 33 12.83 13.07 -13.53
N ASN A 34 12.90 12.74 -14.83
CA ASN A 34 11.81 13.03 -15.74
C ASN A 34 10.79 11.89 -15.62
N VAL A 35 9.57 12.18 -15.19
CA VAL A 35 8.59 11.17 -14.81
C VAL A 35 7.59 10.92 -15.91
N TYR A 36 7.44 9.66 -16.26
CA TYR A 36 6.49 9.17 -17.25
C TYR A 36 5.59 8.11 -16.64
N VAL A 37 4.35 8.05 -17.09
CA VAL A 37 3.39 7.01 -16.71
C VAL A 37 2.76 6.42 -17.95
N PHE A 38 2.71 5.10 -18.03
CA PHE A 38 1.96 4.38 -19.05
C PHE A 38 0.94 3.51 -18.32
N THR A 39 -0.34 3.84 -18.49
CA THR A 39 -1.40 3.23 -17.68
C THR A 39 -2.61 2.83 -18.53
N TYR A 40 -3.44 1.99 -17.94
CA TYR A 40 -4.68 1.52 -18.53
C TYR A 40 -5.87 2.21 -17.86
N GLY A 41 -6.75 2.80 -18.68
CA GLY A 41 -7.88 3.56 -18.19
C GLY A 41 -9.18 3.31 -18.95
N THR A 42 -10.17 4.13 -18.70
CA THR A 42 -11.46 4.13 -19.38
C THR A 42 -11.42 4.82 -20.75
N PHE A 43 -10.35 5.58 -21.01
CA PHE A 43 -10.14 6.35 -22.26
C PHE A 43 -8.72 6.12 -22.78
N GLU A 44 -8.48 6.51 -24.04
CA GLU A 44 -7.14 6.55 -24.64
C GLU A 44 -6.76 8.00 -24.90
N ASN A 45 -5.67 8.46 -24.27
CA ASN A 45 -5.14 9.82 -24.42
C ASN A 45 -3.68 9.90 -23.96
N GLU A 46 -3.04 11.02 -24.25
CA GLU A 46 -1.75 11.40 -23.68
C GLU A 46 -1.90 12.81 -23.11
N ILE A 47 -1.56 12.97 -21.83
CA ILE A 47 -1.69 14.22 -21.10
C ILE A 47 -0.33 14.59 -20.53
N ASP A 48 0.12 15.80 -20.82
CA ASP A 48 1.36 16.35 -20.29
C ASP A 48 1.01 17.28 -19.11
N PHE A 49 1.21 16.76 -17.89
CA PHE A 49 1.05 17.53 -16.67
C PHE A 49 2.37 18.20 -16.31
N LYS A 50 2.33 19.20 -15.46
CA LYS A 50 3.51 19.98 -15.04
C LYS A 50 4.70 19.13 -14.56
N TYR A 51 4.46 17.98 -13.92
CA TYR A 51 5.49 17.14 -13.30
C TYR A 51 5.54 15.69 -13.83
N VAL A 52 4.64 15.32 -14.74
CA VAL A 52 4.56 13.96 -15.26
C VAL A 52 3.83 13.95 -16.60
N LYS A 53 4.32 13.13 -17.52
CA LYS A 53 3.64 12.84 -18.78
C LYS A 53 2.96 11.49 -18.70
N ILE A 54 1.64 11.42 -18.92
CA ILE A 54 0.83 10.21 -18.76
C ILE A 54 0.23 9.77 -20.08
N LYS A 55 0.53 8.54 -20.50
CA LYS A 55 -0.13 7.85 -21.60
C LYS A 55 -1.18 6.89 -21.07
N TYR A 56 -2.42 7.13 -21.45
CA TYR A 56 -3.55 6.26 -21.14
C TYR A 56 -3.87 5.34 -22.32
N LEU A 57 -4.03 4.05 -22.04
CA LEU A 57 -4.61 3.09 -22.99
C LEU A 57 -5.98 2.64 -22.50
N LYS A 58 -6.94 2.59 -23.41
CA LYS A 58 -8.30 2.14 -23.11
C LYS A 58 -8.30 0.64 -22.82
N LYS A 59 -8.83 0.23 -21.65
CA LYS A 59 -9.03 -1.19 -21.34
C LYS A 59 -10.05 -1.82 -22.27
N PRO A 60 -9.83 -3.05 -22.74
CA PRO A 60 -10.83 -3.77 -23.52
C PRO A 60 -12.06 -4.07 -22.65
N ARG A 61 -13.24 -3.99 -23.26
CA ARG A 61 -14.52 -4.27 -22.59
C ARG A 61 -14.81 -5.77 -22.47
N THR A 62 -14.10 -6.62 -23.23
CA THR A 62 -14.31 -8.07 -23.28
C THR A 62 -13.32 -8.81 -22.40
N LEU A 63 -13.78 -9.89 -21.75
CA LEU A 63 -13.04 -10.75 -20.85
C LEU A 63 -11.72 -11.31 -21.49
N ILE A 64 -11.30 -12.46 -21.34
CA ILE A 64 -9.98 -13.06 -21.53
C ILE A 64 -9.30 -12.77 -22.89
N LEU A 65 -9.99 -12.98 -24.01
CA LEU A 65 -9.43 -12.77 -25.37
C LEU A 65 -9.14 -11.29 -25.67
N GLY A 66 -9.95 -10.38 -25.12
CA GLY A 66 -9.74 -8.95 -25.22
C GLY A 66 -8.49 -8.52 -24.44
N TYR A 67 -8.24 -9.08 -23.26
CA TYR A 67 -7.02 -8.81 -22.50
C TYR A 67 -5.76 -9.34 -23.19
N LEU A 68 -5.77 -10.56 -23.74
CA LEU A 68 -4.62 -11.10 -24.47
C LEU A 68 -4.29 -10.27 -25.71
N LYS A 69 -5.27 -9.93 -26.51
CA LYS A 69 -5.09 -9.03 -27.67
C LYS A 69 -4.58 -7.66 -27.24
N PHE A 70 -5.14 -7.11 -26.16
CA PHE A 70 -4.75 -5.82 -25.65
C PHE A 70 -3.28 -5.81 -25.17
N TYR A 71 -2.84 -6.80 -24.40
CA TYR A 71 -1.44 -6.91 -23.98
C TYR A 71 -0.50 -7.06 -25.18
N PHE A 72 -0.88 -7.84 -26.19
CA PHE A 72 -0.08 -8.00 -27.39
C PHE A 72 0.05 -6.68 -28.19
N PHE A 73 -1.03 -5.96 -28.41
CA PHE A 73 -0.97 -4.67 -29.12
C PHE A 73 -0.37 -3.54 -28.28
N SER A 74 -0.48 -3.60 -26.97
CA SER A 74 0.10 -2.58 -26.10
C SER A 74 1.63 -2.57 -26.13
N ILE A 75 2.29 -3.68 -26.49
CA ILE A 75 3.76 -3.76 -26.60
C ILE A 75 4.29 -2.78 -27.64
N PHE A 76 3.63 -2.63 -28.79
CA PHE A 76 4.04 -1.69 -29.84
C PHE A 76 3.83 -0.24 -29.40
N LYS A 77 2.72 0.07 -28.76
CA LYS A 77 2.46 1.40 -28.19
C LYS A 77 3.44 1.75 -27.07
N LEU A 78 3.75 0.77 -26.22
CA LEU A 78 4.76 0.93 -25.17
C LEU A 78 6.16 1.16 -25.77
N ASN A 79 6.56 0.37 -26.76
CA ASN A 79 7.85 0.54 -27.45
C ASN A 79 7.98 1.92 -28.09
N ARG A 80 6.92 2.37 -28.78
CA ARG A 80 6.88 3.72 -29.36
C ARG A 80 7.04 4.78 -28.28
N PHE A 81 6.30 4.70 -27.18
CA PHE A 81 6.35 5.66 -26.07
C PHE A 81 7.75 5.69 -25.40
N ILE A 82 8.38 4.53 -25.23
CA ILE A 82 9.76 4.41 -24.73
C ILE A 82 10.74 5.12 -25.64
N ASN A 83 10.60 4.96 -26.97
CA ASN A 83 11.50 5.59 -27.94
C ASN A 83 11.32 7.10 -27.99
N GLU A 84 10.08 7.58 -28.10
CA GLU A 84 9.75 9.00 -28.22
C GLU A 84 10.20 9.80 -26.98
N ASN A 85 10.25 9.17 -25.81
CA ASN A 85 10.62 9.82 -24.56
C ASN A 85 12.00 9.37 -24.02
N ASN A 86 12.82 8.65 -24.81
CA ASN A 86 14.15 8.17 -24.43
C ASN A 86 14.18 7.50 -23.04
N ILE A 87 13.18 6.65 -22.75
CA ILE A 87 13.04 5.99 -21.45
C ILE A 87 14.06 4.87 -21.33
N THR A 88 14.84 4.90 -20.24
CA THR A 88 15.87 3.90 -19.94
C THR A 88 15.50 3.00 -18.77
N ILE A 89 14.59 3.45 -17.88
CA ILE A 89 14.16 2.70 -16.71
C ILE A 89 12.65 2.57 -16.68
N VAL A 90 12.16 1.32 -16.54
CA VAL A 90 10.74 0.99 -16.47
C VAL A 90 10.44 0.32 -15.14
N SER A 91 9.59 0.95 -14.32
CA SER A 91 9.04 0.38 -13.09
C SER A 91 7.64 -0.13 -13.32
N ALA A 92 7.45 -1.45 -13.23
CA ALA A 92 6.17 -2.12 -13.39
C ALA A 92 5.56 -2.46 -12.03
N LYS A 93 4.31 -2.06 -11.79
CA LYS A 93 3.62 -2.24 -10.50
C LYS A 93 3.33 -3.70 -10.14
N GLU A 94 3.32 -4.58 -11.12
CA GLU A 94 2.97 -6.00 -10.95
C GLU A 94 3.75 -6.86 -11.93
N PRO A 95 4.02 -8.15 -11.61
CA PRO A 95 4.73 -9.04 -12.51
C PRO A 95 4.10 -9.16 -13.90
N ILE A 96 2.76 -9.17 -13.98
CA ILE A 96 2.06 -9.26 -15.28
C ILE A 96 2.28 -8.00 -16.11
N SER A 97 2.26 -6.82 -15.49
CA SER A 97 2.55 -5.56 -16.18
C SER A 97 3.99 -5.50 -16.70
N ALA A 98 4.92 -6.20 -16.05
CA ALA A 98 6.32 -6.26 -16.47
C ALA A 98 6.55 -7.17 -17.70
N LEU A 99 5.57 -7.97 -18.13
CA LEU A 99 5.75 -8.89 -19.26
C LEU A 99 6.16 -8.14 -20.53
N ASN A 100 5.46 -7.05 -20.88
CA ASN A 100 5.76 -6.29 -22.09
C ASN A 100 7.16 -5.65 -22.08
N PRO A 101 7.61 -4.93 -21.04
CA PRO A 101 8.99 -4.45 -21.00
C PRO A 101 10.02 -5.58 -21.00
N VAL A 102 9.75 -6.74 -20.38
CA VAL A 102 10.63 -7.91 -20.45
C VAL A 102 10.72 -8.45 -21.88
N LEU A 103 9.62 -8.55 -22.61
CA LEU A 103 9.62 -8.95 -24.03
C LEU A 103 10.37 -7.93 -24.90
N LEU A 104 10.21 -6.63 -24.65
CA LEU A 104 10.99 -5.59 -25.35
C LEU A 104 12.48 -5.73 -25.08
N LYS A 105 12.88 -5.99 -23.84
CA LYS A 105 14.28 -6.20 -23.45
C LYS A 105 14.88 -7.47 -24.09
N THR A 106 14.15 -8.59 -24.06
CA THR A 106 14.67 -9.90 -24.49
C THR A 106 14.55 -10.13 -25.98
N LEU A 107 13.38 -9.94 -26.58
CA LEU A 107 13.13 -10.23 -28.00
C LEU A 107 13.54 -9.08 -28.91
N PHE A 108 13.26 -7.83 -28.50
CA PHE A 108 13.59 -6.64 -29.29
C PHE A 108 14.95 -6.03 -28.90
N LYS A 109 15.70 -6.67 -27.99
CA LYS A 109 17.02 -6.23 -27.50
C LYS A 109 17.06 -4.77 -27.05
N LYS A 110 15.93 -4.30 -26.49
CA LYS A 110 15.82 -2.93 -26.01
C LYS A 110 16.70 -2.71 -24.80
N LYS A 111 17.52 -1.65 -24.82
CA LYS A 111 18.38 -1.27 -23.69
C LYS A 111 17.58 -0.54 -22.61
N ILE A 112 16.83 -1.29 -21.79
CA ILE A 112 16.06 -0.78 -20.66
C ILE A 112 16.36 -1.60 -19.40
N LYS A 113 16.38 -0.94 -18.25
CA LYS A 113 16.40 -1.60 -16.95
C LYS A 113 14.96 -1.73 -16.44
N ILE A 114 14.64 -2.86 -15.84
CA ILE A 114 13.27 -3.20 -15.41
C ILE A 114 13.22 -3.40 -13.89
N ILE A 115 12.39 -2.61 -13.26
CA ILE A 115 12.06 -2.69 -11.83
C ILE A 115 10.67 -3.31 -11.71
N ILE A 116 10.48 -4.27 -10.80
CA ILE A 116 9.14 -4.70 -10.39
C ILE A 116 8.84 -4.12 -9.02
N GLU A 117 7.64 -3.54 -8.85
CA GLU A 117 7.13 -3.13 -7.55
C GLU A 117 6.26 -4.23 -6.94
N ASN A 118 6.51 -4.55 -5.66
CA ASN A 118 5.67 -5.44 -4.86
C ASN A 118 5.17 -4.70 -3.63
N HIS A 119 3.88 -4.39 -3.59
CA HIS A 119 3.24 -3.62 -2.53
C HIS A 119 2.53 -4.48 -1.46
N GLY A 120 2.55 -5.81 -1.59
CA GLY A 120 1.80 -6.67 -0.70
C GLY A 120 2.26 -8.12 -0.67
N ASN A 121 1.53 -8.94 0.07
CA ASN A 121 1.79 -10.37 0.12
C ASN A 121 1.24 -11.04 -1.16
N PHE A 122 2.10 -11.20 -2.17
CA PHE A 122 1.77 -11.82 -3.45
C PHE A 122 1.25 -13.26 -3.30
N LYS A 123 1.77 -14.00 -2.31
CA LYS A 123 1.32 -15.37 -2.02
C LYS A 123 -0.14 -15.41 -1.58
N SER A 124 -0.55 -14.54 -0.66
CA SER A 124 -1.95 -14.47 -0.23
C SER A 124 -2.88 -14.00 -1.35
N GLN A 125 -2.45 -13.04 -2.18
CA GLN A 125 -3.23 -12.60 -3.34
C GLN A 125 -3.45 -13.74 -4.35
N LEU A 126 -2.44 -14.55 -4.63
CA LEU A 126 -2.58 -15.74 -5.48
C LEU A 126 -3.51 -16.80 -4.86
N LEU A 127 -3.46 -17.00 -3.53
CA LEU A 127 -4.31 -17.96 -2.84
C LEU A 127 -5.79 -17.51 -2.82
N GLU A 128 -6.07 -16.23 -2.55
CA GLU A 128 -7.41 -15.67 -2.64
C GLU A 128 -8.00 -15.81 -4.05
N GLN A 129 -7.16 -15.71 -5.09
CA GLN A 129 -7.59 -15.97 -6.47
C GLN A 129 -7.85 -17.45 -6.76
N ARG A 130 -7.17 -18.39 -6.06
CA ARG A 130 -7.40 -19.84 -6.21
C ARG A 130 -8.81 -20.28 -5.77
N GLU A 131 -9.39 -19.63 -4.79
CA GLU A 131 -10.74 -19.96 -4.30
C GLU A 131 -11.86 -19.60 -5.31
N LYS A 132 -11.56 -18.81 -6.33
CA LYS A 132 -12.50 -18.49 -7.41
C LYS A 132 -12.31 -19.46 -8.57
N THR A 133 -13.14 -20.49 -8.65
CA THR A 133 -13.04 -21.75 -9.44
C THR A 133 -12.70 -21.62 -10.94
N TYR A 134 -12.92 -20.48 -11.59
CA TYR A 134 -12.58 -20.25 -13.00
C TYR A 134 -11.10 -19.84 -13.21
N ILE A 135 -10.38 -19.52 -12.16
CA ILE A 135 -9.03 -18.96 -12.20
C ILE A 135 -7.94 -20.04 -12.13
N ALA A 136 -8.27 -21.25 -11.68
CA ALA A 136 -7.30 -22.34 -11.50
C ALA A 136 -6.48 -22.68 -12.78
N ARG A 137 -7.10 -22.66 -13.97
CA ARG A 137 -6.41 -22.84 -15.25
C ARG A 137 -5.49 -21.67 -15.61
N PHE A 138 -5.83 -20.44 -15.18
CA PHE A 138 -5.04 -19.24 -15.40
C PHE A 138 -3.87 -19.08 -14.41
N ILE A 139 -3.94 -19.71 -13.25
CA ILE A 139 -2.88 -19.64 -12.23
C ILE A 139 -1.60 -20.26 -12.76
N PHE A 140 -1.69 -21.40 -13.47
CA PHE A 140 -0.49 -22.03 -14.05
C PHE A 140 0.19 -21.11 -15.07
N LEU A 141 -0.60 -20.45 -15.94
CA LEU A 141 -0.07 -19.48 -16.91
C LEU A 141 0.51 -18.26 -16.19
N THR A 142 -0.14 -17.78 -15.13
CA THR A 142 0.34 -16.65 -14.34
C THR A 142 1.67 -16.98 -13.66
N GLU A 143 1.80 -18.18 -13.09
CA GLU A 143 3.03 -18.61 -12.44
C GLU A 143 4.18 -18.77 -13.43
N PHE A 144 3.91 -19.27 -14.63
CA PHE A 144 4.87 -19.32 -15.72
C PHE A 144 5.34 -17.92 -16.15
N ILE A 145 4.40 -16.98 -16.32
CA ILE A 145 4.72 -15.57 -16.65
C ILE A 145 5.56 -14.94 -15.54
N VAL A 146 5.18 -15.14 -14.29
CA VAL A 146 5.92 -14.62 -13.13
C VAL A 146 7.35 -15.14 -13.12
N LYS A 147 7.53 -16.45 -13.30
CA LYS A 147 8.86 -17.07 -13.38
C LYS A 147 9.70 -16.51 -14.52
N PHE A 148 9.11 -16.38 -15.71
CA PHE A 148 9.79 -15.80 -16.86
C PHE A 148 10.18 -14.34 -16.61
N VAL A 149 9.28 -13.54 -16.08
CA VAL A 149 9.52 -12.13 -15.77
C VAL A 149 10.64 -11.96 -14.74
N PHE A 150 10.58 -12.68 -13.61
CA PHE A 150 11.61 -12.57 -12.55
C PHE A 150 13.00 -13.05 -12.98
N LYS A 151 13.09 -13.88 -14.04
CA LYS A 151 14.37 -14.26 -14.61
C LYS A 151 15.07 -13.10 -15.36
N HIS A 152 14.31 -12.10 -15.82
CA HIS A 152 14.81 -11.06 -16.73
C HIS A 152 14.70 -9.63 -16.17
N VAL A 153 14.16 -9.46 -14.95
CA VAL A 153 14.14 -8.15 -14.28
C VAL A 153 15.47 -7.86 -13.59
N ASP A 154 15.76 -6.59 -13.41
CA ASP A 154 17.04 -6.15 -12.86
C ASP A 154 16.98 -6.01 -11.34
N ILE A 155 15.84 -5.55 -10.78
CA ILE A 155 15.65 -5.36 -9.33
C ILE A 155 14.18 -5.43 -8.94
N LEU A 156 13.93 -5.89 -7.72
CA LEU A 156 12.63 -5.83 -7.06
C LEU A 156 12.58 -4.66 -6.07
N ARG A 157 11.64 -3.77 -6.25
CA ARG A 157 11.24 -2.79 -5.26
C ARG A 157 10.15 -3.40 -4.39
N GLY A 158 10.49 -3.71 -3.16
CA GLY A 158 9.54 -4.24 -2.18
C GLY A 158 9.13 -3.22 -1.12
N VAL A 159 8.37 -3.68 -0.15
CA VAL A 159 7.95 -2.87 1.01
C VAL A 159 8.46 -3.46 2.33
N ASN A 160 8.78 -4.76 2.38
CA ASN A 160 9.45 -5.43 3.49
C ASN A 160 10.24 -6.64 3.00
N ASP A 161 11.19 -7.11 3.80
CA ASP A 161 12.11 -8.19 3.42
C ASP A 161 11.41 -9.54 3.25
N GLN A 162 10.46 -9.86 4.10
CA GLN A 162 9.81 -11.17 4.09
C GLN A 162 8.98 -11.38 2.81
N ASN A 163 8.17 -10.39 2.43
CA ASN A 163 7.40 -10.44 1.20
C ASN A 163 8.30 -10.40 -0.05
N SER A 164 9.40 -9.68 0.02
CA SER A 164 10.34 -9.51 -1.09
C SER A 164 11.20 -10.75 -1.30
N ASN A 165 11.67 -11.40 -0.23
CA ASN A 165 12.47 -12.61 -0.30
C ASN A 165 11.71 -13.81 -0.90
N TYR A 166 10.36 -13.80 -0.85
CA TYR A 166 9.55 -14.81 -1.53
C TYR A 166 9.90 -14.95 -3.02
N PHE A 167 10.31 -13.87 -3.68
CA PHE A 167 10.61 -13.89 -5.12
C PHE A 167 12.00 -14.45 -5.45
N LYS A 168 12.89 -14.61 -4.46
CA LYS A 168 14.19 -15.27 -4.65
C LYS A 168 14.07 -16.72 -5.11
N LYS A 169 12.92 -17.37 -4.88
CA LYS A 169 12.64 -18.71 -5.45
C LYS A 169 12.58 -18.74 -6.98
N TYR A 170 12.29 -17.59 -7.63
CA TYR A 170 12.25 -17.48 -9.09
C TYR A 170 13.59 -17.00 -9.67
N ASN A 171 14.35 -16.24 -8.88
CA ASN A 171 15.68 -15.75 -9.23
C ASN A 171 16.48 -15.57 -7.92
N SER A 172 17.41 -16.49 -7.63
CA SER A 172 18.23 -16.46 -6.40
C SER A 172 19.10 -15.20 -6.31
N ASN A 173 19.50 -14.63 -7.44
CA ASN A 173 20.36 -13.43 -7.52
C ASN A 173 19.55 -12.13 -7.64
N LEU A 174 18.21 -12.19 -7.44
CA LEU A 174 17.36 -11.02 -7.53
C LEU A 174 17.78 -9.97 -6.51
N LYS A 175 18.16 -8.81 -7.01
CA LYS A 175 18.41 -7.64 -6.17
C LYS A 175 17.08 -7.13 -5.59
N ILE A 176 17.09 -6.75 -4.33
CA ILE A 176 15.91 -6.26 -3.62
C ILE A 176 16.26 -4.94 -2.93
N TYR A 177 15.37 -3.95 -3.09
CA TYR A 177 15.44 -2.70 -2.34
C TYR A 177 14.05 -2.37 -1.81
N ASN A 178 13.91 -2.30 -0.47
CA ASN A 178 12.63 -2.11 0.19
C ASN A 178 12.46 -0.67 0.68
N PHE A 179 11.32 -0.06 0.38
CA PHE A 179 10.90 1.21 0.95
C PHE A 179 9.38 1.39 0.83
N PRO A 180 8.74 2.25 1.65
CA PRO A 180 7.30 2.46 1.66
C PRO A 180 6.76 2.92 0.32
N ALA A 181 5.47 2.62 0.07
CA ALA A 181 4.73 3.31 -0.98
C ALA A 181 4.61 4.81 -0.65
N TRP A 182 4.34 5.63 -1.68
CA TRP A 182 4.12 7.05 -1.49
C TRP A 182 3.07 7.34 -0.41
N ILE A 183 3.42 8.22 0.53
CA ILE A 183 2.53 8.79 1.53
C ILE A 183 2.68 10.31 1.44
N ASP A 184 1.56 11.02 1.37
CA ASP A 184 1.57 12.47 1.36
C ASP A 184 1.66 13.01 2.79
N SER A 185 2.89 13.15 3.29
CA SER A 185 3.16 13.65 4.64
C SER A 185 2.60 15.07 4.89
N SER A 186 2.29 15.83 3.82
CA SER A 186 1.67 17.15 3.97
C SER A 186 0.20 17.11 4.42
N ILE A 187 -0.45 15.95 4.31
CA ILE A 187 -1.83 15.74 4.75
C ILE A 187 -1.88 15.32 6.22
N PHE A 188 -0.89 14.52 6.64
CA PHE A 188 -0.81 13.97 7.99
C PHE A 188 0.23 14.74 8.79
N SER A 189 -0.21 15.46 9.79
CA SER A 189 0.65 16.21 10.72
C SER A 189 0.07 16.13 12.11
N SER A 190 0.92 16.13 13.13
CA SER A 190 0.48 16.17 14.51
C SER A 190 -0.10 17.55 14.80
N GLU A 191 -1.37 17.57 15.24
CA GLU A 191 -2.08 18.75 15.72
C GLU A 191 -2.30 18.63 17.23
N ASN A 192 -2.16 19.73 17.96
CA ASN A 192 -2.49 19.74 19.39
C ASN A 192 -4.00 19.60 19.56
N SER A 193 -4.46 18.39 19.86
CA SER A 193 -5.82 18.10 20.26
C SER A 193 -5.88 18.00 21.79
N GLU A 194 -6.73 18.78 22.43
CA GLU A 194 -6.79 18.88 23.90
C GLU A 194 -7.26 17.57 24.57
N ILE A 195 -8.13 16.81 23.94
CA ILE A 195 -8.68 15.55 24.49
C ILE A 195 -8.77 14.48 23.41
N ARG A 196 -8.02 13.40 23.61
CA ARG A 196 -8.06 12.21 22.75
C ARG A 196 -8.61 11.03 23.56
N THR A 197 -9.79 10.53 23.19
CA THR A 197 -10.43 9.42 23.92
C THR A 197 -10.76 8.23 23.03
N ASP A 198 -11.15 8.46 21.77
CA ASP A 198 -11.69 7.43 20.90
C ASP A 198 -10.62 6.48 20.36
N LEU A 199 -11.06 5.26 20.05
CA LEU A 199 -10.30 4.28 19.30
C LEU A 199 -10.60 4.42 17.81
N LEU A 200 -9.59 4.28 16.95
CA LEU A 200 -9.72 4.44 15.51
C LEU A 200 -9.29 3.17 14.77
N PHE A 201 -10.09 2.74 13.81
CA PHE A 201 -9.72 1.79 12.79
C PHE A 201 -9.82 2.47 11.42
N VAL A 202 -8.80 2.30 10.57
CA VAL A 202 -8.79 2.80 9.18
C VAL A 202 -8.40 1.67 8.23
N GLY A 203 -9.29 1.33 7.32
CA GLY A 203 -9.07 0.30 6.30
C GLY A 203 -10.37 -0.27 5.74
N ASN A 204 -10.30 -0.94 4.59
CA ASN A 204 -11.47 -1.60 3.99
C ASN A 204 -12.06 -2.65 4.95
N ILE A 205 -13.39 -2.71 5.02
CA ILE A 205 -14.09 -3.66 5.89
C ILE A 205 -14.19 -5.00 5.16
N ILE A 206 -13.12 -5.79 5.31
CA ILE A 206 -12.96 -7.15 4.75
C ILE A 206 -12.44 -8.09 5.82
N LYS A 207 -12.66 -9.41 5.64
CA LYS A 207 -12.26 -10.44 6.61
C LYS A 207 -10.80 -10.32 7.05
N ARG A 208 -9.87 -10.10 6.09
CA ARG A 208 -8.43 -9.97 6.34
C ARG A 208 -8.07 -8.83 7.33
N LYS A 209 -8.87 -7.77 7.39
CA LYS A 209 -8.63 -6.60 8.27
C LYS A 209 -9.14 -6.79 9.72
N GLY A 210 -9.83 -7.89 10.01
CA GLY A 210 -10.14 -8.33 11.37
C GLY A 210 -11.11 -7.44 12.17
N VAL A 211 -11.95 -6.62 11.52
CA VAL A 211 -12.90 -5.71 12.22
C VAL A 211 -13.83 -6.48 13.18
N TYR A 212 -14.20 -7.71 12.82
CA TYR A 212 -15.01 -8.57 13.69
C TYR A 212 -14.28 -8.88 15.01
N PHE A 213 -12.98 -9.21 14.93
CA PHE A 213 -12.15 -9.45 16.12
C PHE A 213 -12.08 -8.21 17.00
N LEU A 214 -11.84 -7.02 16.44
CA LEU A 214 -11.77 -5.78 17.20
C LEU A 214 -13.05 -5.50 17.96
N ILE A 215 -14.22 -5.58 17.30
CA ILE A 215 -15.51 -5.32 17.94
C ILE A 215 -15.78 -6.32 19.06
N ASN A 216 -15.51 -7.61 18.82
CA ASN A 216 -15.70 -8.63 19.82
C ASN A 216 -14.78 -8.43 21.03
N SER A 217 -13.51 -8.12 20.80
CA SER A 217 -12.54 -7.90 21.89
C SER A 217 -12.82 -6.65 22.69
N LEU A 218 -13.29 -5.58 22.04
CA LEU A 218 -13.59 -4.29 22.67
C LEU A 218 -14.97 -4.22 23.31
N SER A 219 -15.82 -5.25 23.18
CA SER A 219 -17.22 -5.17 23.56
C SER A 219 -17.44 -4.75 25.02
N THR A 220 -16.79 -5.44 25.96
CA THR A 220 -16.88 -5.14 27.39
C THR A 220 -16.32 -3.75 27.70
N PHE A 221 -15.14 -3.43 27.19
CA PHE A 221 -14.50 -2.13 27.38
C PHE A 221 -15.39 -0.97 26.91
N LEU A 222 -16.04 -1.10 25.76
CA LEU A 222 -16.92 -0.07 25.19
C LEU A 222 -18.27 0.05 25.94
N LEU A 223 -18.75 -1.01 26.57
CA LEU A 223 -19.95 -0.98 27.41
C LEU A 223 -19.67 -0.33 28.76
N GLU A 224 -18.51 -0.59 29.34
CA GLU A 224 -18.08 0.00 30.61
C GLU A 224 -17.65 1.47 30.46
N ASN A 225 -17.30 1.91 29.24
CA ASN A 225 -16.81 3.26 28.93
C ASN A 225 -17.67 3.92 27.85
N GLU A 226 -18.92 4.30 28.20
CA GLU A 226 -19.90 4.80 27.22
C GLU A 226 -19.45 6.07 26.43
N ASN A 227 -18.52 6.84 26.98
CA ASN A 227 -17.99 8.05 26.35
C ASN A 227 -16.94 7.73 25.26
N ILE A 228 -16.39 6.51 25.23
CA ILE A 228 -15.39 6.09 24.26
C ILE A 228 -16.08 5.48 23.04
N LYS A 229 -15.62 5.86 21.86
CA LYS A 229 -16.12 5.30 20.59
C LYS A 229 -15.04 4.54 19.86
N LEU A 230 -15.42 3.45 19.21
CA LEU A 230 -14.64 2.83 18.14
C LEU A 230 -15.12 3.42 16.82
N ARG A 231 -14.30 4.29 16.21
CA ARG A 231 -14.57 4.86 14.89
C ARG A 231 -13.97 3.99 13.82
N ILE A 232 -14.76 3.59 12.85
CA ILE A 232 -14.36 2.69 11.75
C ILE A 232 -14.47 3.45 10.43
N ILE A 233 -13.33 3.71 9.81
CA ILE A 233 -13.22 4.39 8.52
C ILE A 233 -12.80 3.38 7.45
N GLY A 234 -13.56 3.31 6.36
CA GLY A 234 -13.23 2.50 5.18
C GLY A 234 -14.43 1.98 4.43
N LYS A 235 -14.12 1.50 3.23
CA LYS A 235 -15.13 0.98 2.29
C LYS A 235 -15.71 -0.36 2.77
N LYS A 236 -17.01 -0.53 2.63
CA LYS A 236 -17.75 -1.79 2.84
C LYS A 236 -17.59 -2.68 1.60
N GLU A 237 -16.40 -3.26 1.42
CA GLU A 237 -16.05 -3.98 0.18
C GLU A 237 -16.66 -5.39 0.14
N ASP A 238 -16.79 -6.05 1.31
CA ASP A 238 -17.43 -7.36 1.47
C ASP A 238 -18.77 -7.18 2.20
N SER A 239 -19.87 -7.21 1.45
CA SER A 239 -21.22 -7.00 1.98
C SER A 239 -21.66 -8.09 2.98
N LYS A 240 -21.26 -9.34 2.75
CA LYS A 240 -21.58 -10.47 3.66
C LYS A 240 -20.84 -10.35 4.98
N TYR A 241 -19.55 -9.99 4.92
CA TYR A 241 -18.75 -9.75 6.10
C TYR A 241 -19.25 -8.53 6.88
N TYR A 242 -19.62 -7.46 6.18
CA TYR A 242 -20.20 -6.27 6.80
C TYR A 242 -21.55 -6.55 7.49
N ALA A 243 -22.43 -7.36 6.89
CA ALA A 243 -23.67 -7.78 7.52
C ALA A 243 -23.40 -8.53 8.84
N LYS A 244 -22.45 -9.49 8.83
CA LYS A 244 -22.04 -10.20 10.05
C LYS A 244 -21.50 -9.27 11.15
N ILE A 245 -20.78 -8.21 10.77
CA ILE A 245 -20.29 -7.20 11.72
C ILE A 245 -21.44 -6.40 12.32
N ASN A 246 -22.41 -5.97 11.52
CA ASN A 246 -23.58 -5.25 12.01
C ASN A 246 -24.43 -6.09 12.95
N ASP A 247 -24.56 -7.39 12.69
CA ASP A 247 -25.31 -8.31 13.55
C ASP A 247 -24.64 -8.45 14.93
N ILE A 248 -23.30 -8.53 14.97
CA ILE A 248 -22.61 -8.60 16.29
C ILE A 248 -22.70 -7.27 17.05
N VAL A 249 -22.61 -6.12 16.38
CA VAL A 249 -22.80 -4.79 16.99
C VAL A 249 -24.20 -4.69 17.63
N LYS A 250 -25.23 -5.15 16.93
CA LYS A 250 -26.61 -5.18 17.47
C LYS A 250 -26.73 -6.15 18.63
N LYS A 251 -26.24 -7.38 18.49
CA LYS A 251 -26.30 -8.44 19.51
C LYS A 251 -25.62 -8.01 20.81
N MET A 252 -24.49 -7.30 20.70
CA MET A 252 -23.71 -6.81 21.85
C MET A 252 -24.18 -5.42 22.33
N LYS A 253 -25.24 -4.84 21.75
CA LYS A 253 -25.79 -3.51 22.14
C LYS A 253 -24.76 -2.36 22.00
N LEU A 254 -23.85 -2.46 21.01
CA LEU A 254 -22.76 -1.51 20.78
C LEU A 254 -23.09 -0.40 19.76
N GLN A 255 -24.37 -0.22 19.34
CA GLN A 255 -24.75 0.72 18.29
C GLN A 255 -24.39 2.18 18.60
N LYS A 256 -24.31 2.55 19.90
CA LYS A 256 -23.90 3.89 20.34
C LYS A 256 -22.39 4.06 20.44
N SER A 257 -21.62 2.97 20.54
CA SER A 257 -20.17 2.99 20.76
C SER A 257 -19.35 2.64 19.51
N VAL A 258 -19.92 1.92 18.53
CA VAL A 258 -19.26 1.57 17.28
C VAL A 258 -19.83 2.41 16.14
N ILE A 259 -19.01 3.32 15.58
CA ILE A 259 -19.40 4.30 14.57
C ILE A 259 -18.74 3.98 13.24
N PHE A 260 -19.54 3.62 12.24
CA PHE A 260 -19.08 3.41 10.86
C PHE A 260 -19.15 4.70 10.06
N LEU A 261 -18.02 5.26 9.69
CA LEU A 261 -17.92 6.53 8.96
C LEU A 261 -17.90 6.34 7.42
N GLY A 262 -17.75 5.09 6.94
CA GLY A 262 -17.62 4.83 5.50
C GLY A 262 -16.29 5.27 4.94
N GLU A 263 -16.24 5.45 3.61
CA GLU A 263 -15.07 5.97 2.90
C GLU A 263 -15.09 7.49 2.96
N ILE A 264 -14.00 8.10 3.41
CA ILE A 264 -13.85 9.55 3.56
C ILE A 264 -12.51 10.02 2.98
N GLU A 265 -12.39 11.32 2.73
CA GLU A 265 -11.17 11.94 2.21
C GLU A 265 -10.00 11.85 3.21
N GLN A 266 -8.77 11.75 2.68
CA GLN A 266 -7.54 11.63 3.48
C GLN A 266 -7.38 12.75 4.52
N LYS A 267 -7.74 13.99 4.18
CA LYS A 267 -7.72 15.11 5.14
C LYS A 267 -8.65 14.90 6.34
N LYS A 268 -9.81 14.28 6.11
CA LYS A 268 -10.72 13.93 7.20
C LYS A 268 -10.18 12.77 8.03
N ILE A 269 -9.49 11.80 7.37
CA ILE A 269 -8.79 10.71 8.09
C ILE A 269 -7.75 11.30 9.03
N ALA A 270 -6.92 12.25 8.57
CA ALA A 270 -5.92 12.93 9.40
C ALA A 270 -6.55 13.61 10.64
N LYS A 271 -7.71 14.29 10.46
CA LYS A 271 -8.45 14.87 11.59
C LYS A 271 -8.90 13.83 12.62
N TYR A 272 -9.42 12.67 12.14
CA TYR A 272 -9.77 11.57 13.04
C TYR A 272 -8.55 10.97 13.72
N MET A 273 -7.40 10.86 13.03
CA MET A 273 -6.15 10.41 13.66
C MET A 273 -5.70 11.37 14.75
N ASN A 274 -5.78 12.68 14.53
CA ASN A 274 -5.44 13.70 15.54
C ASN A 274 -6.39 13.74 16.74
N SER A 275 -7.65 13.36 16.56
CA SER A 275 -8.66 13.35 17.64
C SER A 275 -8.82 12.00 18.35
N SER A 276 -8.17 10.94 17.87
CA SER A 276 -8.23 9.61 18.48
C SER A 276 -7.08 9.37 19.44
N LYS A 277 -7.27 8.50 20.42
CA LYS A 277 -6.25 8.15 21.42
C LYS A 277 -5.35 7.01 20.93
N ILE A 278 -5.92 6.00 20.26
CA ILE A 278 -5.18 4.81 19.81
C ILE A 278 -5.72 4.36 18.45
N LEU A 279 -4.83 4.07 17.51
CA LEU A 279 -5.16 3.32 16.29
C LEU A 279 -5.14 1.82 16.59
N VAL A 280 -6.19 1.09 16.23
CA VAL A 280 -6.30 -0.36 16.45
C VAL A 280 -6.35 -1.12 15.12
N MET A 281 -5.54 -2.17 14.98
CA MET A 281 -5.45 -3.02 13.80
C MET A 281 -5.48 -4.51 14.19
N ALA A 282 -6.26 -5.31 13.44
CA ALA A 282 -6.33 -6.77 13.60
C ALA A 282 -6.14 -7.50 12.27
N SER A 283 -5.29 -6.98 11.41
CA SER A 283 -5.05 -7.57 10.10
C SER A 283 -4.33 -8.91 10.21
N SER A 284 -4.75 -9.90 9.40
CA SER A 284 -4.08 -11.20 9.32
C SER A 284 -2.93 -11.24 8.30
N SER A 285 -2.79 -10.21 7.47
CA SER A 285 -1.70 -10.07 6.50
C SER A 285 -1.61 -8.63 5.99
N GLU A 286 -0.41 -8.08 5.96
CA GLU A 286 -0.07 -6.77 5.37
C GLU A 286 1.26 -6.83 4.62
N GLY A 287 1.45 -5.92 3.66
CA GLY A 287 2.75 -5.67 3.07
C GLY A 287 3.58 -4.75 3.99
N LEU A 288 3.24 -3.48 3.94
CA LEU A 288 3.64 -2.44 4.89
C LEU A 288 2.41 -1.55 5.10
N PRO A 289 1.79 -1.55 6.27
CA PRO A 289 0.53 -0.84 6.48
C PRO A 289 0.75 0.67 6.50
N ARG A 290 0.39 1.33 5.41
CA ARG A 290 0.48 2.80 5.27
C ARG A 290 -0.19 3.53 6.43
N VAL A 291 -1.28 2.98 6.93
CA VAL A 291 -2.07 3.59 8.01
C VAL A 291 -1.27 3.75 9.31
N LEU A 292 -0.28 2.89 9.59
CA LEU A 292 0.60 3.06 10.75
C LEU A 292 1.55 4.26 10.57
N ILE A 293 2.04 4.47 9.34
CA ILE A 293 2.88 5.62 9.01
C ILE A 293 2.05 6.90 9.04
N GLU A 294 0.84 6.88 8.45
CA GLU A 294 -0.10 7.99 8.46
C GLU A 294 -0.50 8.40 9.89
N ALA A 295 -0.77 7.41 10.75
CA ALA A 295 -1.04 7.61 12.18
C ALA A 295 0.19 8.17 12.92
N GLY A 296 1.38 7.67 12.61
CA GLY A 296 2.62 8.15 13.21
C GLY A 296 2.90 9.62 12.90
N PHE A 297 2.66 10.10 11.68
CA PHE A 297 2.73 11.54 11.36
C PHE A 297 1.77 12.39 12.20
N CYS A 298 0.64 11.83 12.61
CA CYS A 298 -0.31 12.47 13.53
C CYS A 298 0.05 12.26 15.01
N GLY A 299 1.18 11.63 15.32
CA GLY A 299 1.56 11.28 16.69
C GLY A 299 0.55 10.35 17.36
N LEU A 300 -0.13 9.48 16.59
CA LEU A 300 -1.12 8.54 17.09
C LEU A 300 -0.47 7.16 17.29
N PRO A 301 -0.25 6.70 18.53
CA PRO A 301 0.26 5.37 18.79
C PRO A 301 -0.76 4.31 18.40
N SER A 302 -0.30 3.10 18.16
CA SER A 302 -1.13 2.02 17.65
C SER A 302 -0.98 0.70 18.41
N ILE A 303 -2.02 -0.14 18.29
CA ILE A 303 -2.02 -1.54 18.72
C ILE A 303 -2.34 -2.37 17.47
N ALA A 304 -1.46 -3.31 17.13
CA ALA A 304 -1.60 -4.09 15.91
C ALA A 304 -1.27 -5.57 16.12
N SER A 305 -1.85 -6.44 15.28
CA SER A 305 -1.50 -7.87 15.28
C SER A 305 -0.04 -8.10 14.89
N ASN A 306 0.61 -9.06 15.54
CA ASN A 306 1.95 -9.53 15.23
C ASN A 306 1.96 -10.32 13.91
N ILE A 307 2.22 -9.63 12.81
CA ILE A 307 2.29 -10.19 11.46
C ILE A 307 3.45 -9.60 10.68
N ASP A 308 3.83 -10.28 9.61
CA ASP A 308 4.78 -9.77 8.63
C ASP A 308 4.40 -8.35 8.15
N GLY A 309 5.36 -7.46 8.07
CA GLY A 309 5.15 -6.07 7.68
C GLY A 309 4.75 -5.12 8.82
N ILE A 310 4.50 -5.63 10.04
CA ILE A 310 4.25 -4.81 11.24
C ILE A 310 5.38 -4.94 12.25
N ASN A 311 5.93 -6.13 12.45
CA ASN A 311 6.95 -6.38 13.46
C ASN A 311 8.13 -5.42 13.38
N ASP A 312 8.80 -5.36 12.24
CA ASP A 312 9.89 -4.43 12.02
C ASP A 312 9.52 -3.52 10.83
N PRO A 313 9.57 -2.21 10.95
CA PRO A 313 10.14 -1.43 12.06
C PRO A 313 9.14 -1.00 13.16
N PHE A 314 7.83 -1.26 13.00
CA PHE A 314 6.80 -0.60 13.83
C PHE A 314 6.78 -1.02 15.29
N SER A 315 7.00 -2.31 15.59
CA SER A 315 6.98 -2.79 16.98
C SER A 315 8.24 -2.42 17.76
N LEU A 316 9.39 -2.41 17.10
CA LEU A 316 10.69 -2.20 17.79
C LEU A 316 11.03 -0.72 17.97
N LYS A 317 10.60 0.15 17.06
CA LYS A 317 11.01 1.56 17.02
C LYS A 317 9.85 2.53 16.78
N GLY A 318 8.66 2.04 16.46
CA GLY A 318 7.64 2.81 15.78
C GLY A 318 6.37 3.10 16.56
N GLY A 319 6.40 3.00 17.89
CA GLY A 319 5.24 3.38 18.69
C GLY A 319 4.00 2.49 18.50
N THR A 320 4.20 1.22 18.12
CA THR A 320 3.15 0.22 17.97
C THR A 320 3.33 -0.91 18.97
N LEU A 321 2.34 -1.12 19.85
CA LEU A 321 2.28 -2.34 20.65
C LEU A 321 1.71 -3.47 19.79
N VAL A 322 2.40 -4.61 19.77
CA VAL A 322 1.96 -5.79 19.01
C VAL A 322 1.38 -6.85 19.94
N TYR A 323 0.44 -7.62 19.41
CA TYR A 323 -0.18 -8.76 20.08
C TYR A 323 -0.26 -9.96 19.13
N GLU A 324 -0.20 -11.18 19.64
CA GLU A 324 -0.31 -12.39 18.83
C GLU A 324 -1.66 -12.46 18.12
N LEU A 325 -1.63 -12.85 16.83
CA LEU A 325 -2.82 -12.85 15.98
C LEU A 325 -3.97 -13.65 16.62
N ASN A 326 -5.13 -12.99 16.78
CA ASN A 326 -6.33 -13.47 17.47
C ASN A 326 -6.19 -13.63 18.99
N SER A 327 -5.12 -13.17 19.63
CA SER A 327 -5.01 -13.12 21.09
C SER A 327 -5.80 -11.94 21.66
N GLN A 328 -7.07 -12.18 22.05
CA GLN A 328 -7.89 -11.18 22.70
C GLN A 328 -7.26 -10.71 24.02
N LYS A 329 -6.65 -11.63 24.77
CA LYS A 329 -5.99 -11.33 26.04
C LYS A 329 -4.90 -10.28 25.87
N GLU A 330 -3.92 -10.53 25.02
CA GLU A 330 -2.79 -9.62 24.78
C GLU A 330 -3.24 -8.28 24.17
N PHE A 331 -4.22 -8.31 23.25
CA PHE A 331 -4.83 -7.10 22.72
C PHE A 331 -5.39 -6.22 23.82
N MET A 332 -6.15 -6.79 24.77
CA MET A 332 -6.74 -6.05 25.89
C MET A 332 -5.72 -5.61 26.93
N GLU A 333 -4.68 -6.40 27.19
CA GLU A 333 -3.55 -6.00 28.04
C GLU A 333 -2.84 -4.78 27.46
N ASN A 334 -2.53 -4.79 26.16
CA ASN A 334 -1.94 -3.66 25.46
C ASN A 334 -2.87 -2.44 25.47
N LEU A 335 -4.17 -2.63 25.25
CA LEU A 335 -5.14 -1.55 25.27
C LEU A 335 -5.18 -0.89 26.64
N ASN A 336 -5.34 -1.66 27.70
CA ASN A 336 -5.42 -1.14 29.06
C ASN A 336 -4.13 -0.42 29.49
N SER A 337 -2.98 -0.99 29.15
CA SER A 337 -1.67 -0.37 29.40
C SER A 337 -1.54 0.97 28.68
N LEU A 338 -1.81 1.02 27.38
CA LEU A 338 -1.64 2.24 26.59
C LEU A 338 -2.71 3.29 26.87
N TYR A 339 -3.95 2.85 27.10
CA TYR A 339 -5.08 3.78 27.32
C TYR A 339 -4.96 4.52 28.64
N ASN A 340 -4.50 3.85 29.72
CA ASN A 340 -4.47 4.37 31.08
C ASN A 340 -3.10 4.95 31.51
N ASN A 341 -2.05 4.78 30.68
CA ASN A 341 -0.70 5.28 30.99
C ASN A 341 -0.31 6.40 30.02
N GLU A 342 -0.49 7.66 30.48
CA GLU A 342 -0.17 8.86 29.69
C GLU A 342 1.32 8.98 29.35
N GLY A 343 2.20 8.51 30.22
CA GLY A 343 3.65 8.49 29.98
C GLY A 343 4.00 7.57 28.83
N LEU A 344 3.48 6.33 28.85
CA LEU A 344 3.66 5.36 27.76
C LEU A 344 3.04 5.88 26.46
N TRP A 345 1.86 6.48 26.53
CA TRP A 345 1.20 7.07 25.37
C TRP A 345 2.08 8.13 24.69
N LYS A 346 2.64 9.07 25.48
CA LYS A 346 3.53 10.12 24.97
C LYS A 346 4.80 9.56 24.39
N GLU A 347 5.41 8.58 25.02
CA GLU A 347 6.59 7.90 24.53
C GLU A 347 6.32 7.27 23.14
N LEU A 348 5.29 6.44 23.03
CA LEU A 348 4.94 5.75 21.78
C LEU A 348 4.47 6.74 20.70
N SER A 349 3.81 7.84 21.07
CA SER A 349 3.46 8.92 20.17
C SER A 349 4.70 9.55 19.52
N LEU A 350 5.73 9.85 20.29
CA LEU A 350 6.99 10.39 19.80
C LEU A 350 7.76 9.38 18.94
N GLN A 351 7.79 8.12 19.35
CA GLN A 351 8.44 7.05 18.58
C GLN A 351 7.75 6.87 17.21
N SER A 352 6.41 6.86 17.16
CA SER A 352 5.65 6.71 15.91
C SER A 352 5.88 7.89 14.96
N LEU A 353 5.93 9.12 15.48
CA LEU A 353 6.23 10.32 14.70
C LEU A 353 7.64 10.24 14.12
N LYS A 354 8.64 9.94 14.95
CA LYS A 354 10.05 9.83 14.54
C LYS A 354 10.23 8.79 13.44
N LEU A 355 9.65 7.59 13.60
CA LEU A 355 9.72 6.55 12.58
C LEU A 355 9.07 6.99 11.28
N SER A 356 7.88 7.60 11.33
CA SER A 356 7.16 8.04 10.13
C SER A 356 7.94 9.09 9.34
N GLU A 357 8.58 10.04 10.03
CA GLU A 357 9.48 11.02 9.42
C GLU A 357 10.72 10.36 8.81
N GLU A 358 11.31 9.38 9.48
CA GLU A 358 12.49 8.65 9.00
C GLU A 358 12.19 7.90 7.70
N ILE A 359 11.07 7.16 7.65
CA ILE A 359 10.80 6.23 6.54
C ILE A 359 9.96 6.82 5.40
N ALA A 360 9.17 7.86 5.66
CA ALA A 360 8.25 8.45 4.69
C ALA A 360 8.15 9.99 4.77
N GLY A 361 9.07 10.68 5.45
CA GLY A 361 9.16 12.12 5.51
C GLY A 361 9.38 12.76 4.14
N LYS A 362 9.22 14.07 4.06
CA LYS A 362 9.34 14.84 2.81
C LYS A 362 10.68 14.57 2.09
N GLY A 363 10.63 14.25 0.81
CA GLY A 363 11.79 13.95 -0.02
C GLY A 363 12.29 12.50 0.10
N SER A 364 11.84 11.73 1.07
CA SER A 364 12.30 10.35 1.29
C SER A 364 11.93 9.43 0.12
N PHE A 365 10.78 9.62 -0.49
CA PHE A 365 10.32 8.79 -1.59
C PHE A 365 11.19 8.96 -2.84
N ALA A 366 11.49 10.20 -3.26
CA ALA A 366 12.37 10.48 -4.38
C ALA A 366 13.81 10.02 -4.10
N LYS A 367 14.31 10.20 -2.86
CA LYS A 367 15.62 9.71 -2.42
C LYS A 367 15.72 8.18 -2.47
N ASN A 368 14.67 7.47 -2.04
CA ASN A 368 14.65 6.01 -2.12
C ASN A 368 14.66 5.52 -3.57
N TRP A 369 13.95 6.19 -4.48
CA TRP A 369 14.02 5.90 -5.91
C TRP A 369 15.41 6.17 -6.48
N GLU A 370 16.06 7.26 -6.10
CA GLU A 370 17.44 7.58 -6.48
C GLU A 370 18.40 6.49 -6.02
N ASN A 371 18.33 6.06 -4.76
CA ASN A 371 19.16 4.99 -4.22
C ASN A 371 18.93 3.66 -4.96
N LEU A 372 17.68 3.30 -5.24
CA LEU A 372 17.35 2.10 -5.99
C LEU A 372 17.94 2.14 -7.41
N ILE A 373 17.86 3.29 -8.09
CA ILE A 373 18.39 3.48 -9.45
C ILE A 373 19.92 3.43 -9.44
N ASN A 374 20.58 4.05 -8.46
CA ASN A 374 22.03 3.97 -8.31
C ASN A 374 22.51 2.51 -8.13
N MET A 375 21.73 1.66 -7.44
CA MET A 375 22.04 0.22 -7.36
C MET A 375 21.94 -0.51 -8.71
N LEU A 376 21.22 0.03 -9.69
CA LEU A 376 21.16 -0.52 -11.06
C LEU A 376 22.36 -0.10 -11.90
N GLU A 377 22.91 1.10 -11.66
CA GLU A 377 23.97 1.71 -12.49
C GLU A 377 25.38 1.29 -12.05
N HIS A 378 25.62 1.11 -10.75
CA HIS A 378 26.94 0.76 -10.19
C HIS A 378 27.35 -0.71 -10.32
N ASN A 379 26.71 -1.50 -11.18
CA ASN A 379 27.00 -2.92 -11.39
C ASN A 379 27.18 -3.29 -12.88
N GLU A 380 27.70 -2.37 -13.69
CA GLU A 380 28.22 -2.65 -15.04
C GLU A 380 29.73 -2.83 -15.05
#